data_6f5c8c201c7bd740ad0aeff305b9ceff
#
_entry.id   6f5c8c201c7bd740ad0aeff305b9ceff
#
_cell.length_a   1.000
_cell.length_b   1.000
_cell.length_c   1.000
_cell.angle_alpha   90.00
_cell.angle_beta   90.00
_cell.angle_gamma   90.00
#
_symmetry.space_group_name_H-M   'P 1'
#
loop_
_entity.id
_entity.type
_entity.pdbx_description
1 polymer ?
#
loop_
_entity_poly.entity_id
_entity_poly.type
_entity_poly.pdbx_seq_one_letter_code
_entity_poly.pdbx_strand_id
1 'polypeptide(L)'
;MTKTFNDPLFPSQWYLLNTGQRGGTSRLDINVMSAWDRYSGKGVIVAVNDDGMDLTHPSLVANLLTNLTYDTARGTTGKGFEGTDNSHGTVVGSIVGMAGNDGIGGVGVAYGAKIVAGVAIGKGLNYANVALANLAAGVSVSVNSWGVGAD
;
A
#
# COMPACT_ATOMS: atom_id res chain seq x y z
N MET A 1 -15.21 8.30 -20.01
CA MET A 1 -13.89 8.09 -20.67
C MET A 1 -13.09 7.17 -19.77
N THR A 2 -12.41 6.18 -20.34
CA THR A 2 -11.53 5.30 -19.54
C THR A 2 -10.37 6.14 -19.02
N LYS A 3 -10.14 6.09 -17.72
CA LYS A 3 -9.02 6.80 -17.10
C LYS A 3 -7.70 6.26 -17.61
N THR A 4 -6.78 7.15 -17.96
CA THR A 4 -5.43 6.80 -18.42
C THR A 4 -4.40 7.29 -17.41
N PHE A 5 -3.30 6.55 -17.31
CA PHE A 5 -2.17 6.88 -16.44
C PHE A 5 -0.90 6.97 -17.28
N ASN A 6 0.01 7.87 -16.90
CA ASN A 6 1.30 8.04 -17.56
C ASN A 6 2.43 7.20 -16.91
N ASP A 7 2.08 6.40 -15.92
CA ASP A 7 2.99 5.56 -15.15
C ASP A 7 3.44 4.37 -16.00
N PRO A 8 4.75 4.17 -16.19
CA PRO A 8 5.25 3.25 -17.23
C PRO A 8 4.92 1.77 -16.98
N LEU A 9 4.70 1.35 -15.75
CA LEU A 9 4.33 -0.03 -15.43
C LEU A 9 2.82 -0.27 -15.44
N PHE A 10 1.99 0.77 -15.51
CA PHE A 10 0.52 0.61 -15.51
C PHE A 10 0.02 -0.36 -16.59
N PRO A 11 0.52 -0.35 -17.83
CA PRO A 11 0.08 -1.31 -18.86
C PRO A 11 0.37 -2.79 -18.50
N SER A 12 1.27 -3.04 -17.56
CA SER A 12 1.62 -4.39 -17.09
C SER A 12 0.81 -4.83 -15.87
N GLN A 13 0.08 -3.92 -15.24
CA GLN A 13 -0.72 -4.19 -14.03
C GLN A 13 -2.08 -4.83 -14.39
N TRP A 14 -2.02 -6.08 -14.83
CA TRP A 14 -3.17 -6.84 -15.31
C TRP A 14 -4.31 -6.94 -14.28
N TYR A 15 -4.01 -6.90 -12.99
CA TYR A 15 -5.00 -6.96 -11.92
C TYR A 15 -5.85 -5.67 -11.83
N LEU A 16 -5.36 -4.55 -12.36
CA LEU A 16 -6.09 -3.27 -12.47
C LEU A 16 -6.86 -3.16 -13.77
N LEU A 17 -6.23 -3.55 -14.88
CA LEU A 17 -6.81 -3.54 -16.22
C LEU A 17 -6.26 -4.72 -17.03
N ASN A 18 -7.05 -5.76 -17.17
CA ASN A 18 -6.65 -6.95 -17.91
C ASN A 18 -7.09 -6.86 -19.38
N THR A 19 -6.12 -6.64 -20.24
CA THR A 19 -6.31 -6.66 -21.71
C THR A 19 -5.86 -7.98 -22.34
N GLY A 20 -5.48 -8.96 -21.53
CA GLY A 20 -4.85 -10.20 -22.00
C GLY A 20 -3.32 -10.12 -22.10
N GLN A 21 -2.69 -9.07 -21.58
CA GLN A 21 -1.26 -8.74 -21.73
C GLN A 21 -0.28 -9.78 -21.20
N ARG A 22 -0.72 -10.75 -20.42
CA ARG A 22 0.11 -11.88 -19.96
C ARG A 22 -0.47 -13.24 -20.34
N GLY A 23 -1.24 -13.28 -21.44
CA GLY A 23 -1.92 -14.49 -21.89
C GLY A 23 -3.12 -14.89 -21.04
N GLY A 24 -3.56 -14.04 -20.12
CA GLY A 24 -4.76 -14.25 -19.31
C GLY A 24 -6.04 -13.89 -20.07
N THR A 25 -7.18 -14.23 -19.48
CA THR A 25 -8.50 -13.87 -20.02
C THR A 25 -8.73 -12.39 -19.84
N SER A 26 -8.87 -11.65 -20.95
CA SER A 26 -9.17 -10.22 -20.93
C SER A 26 -10.40 -9.92 -20.06
N ARG A 27 -10.38 -8.81 -19.33
CA ARG A 27 -11.42 -8.33 -18.40
C ARG A 27 -11.59 -9.17 -17.11
N LEU A 28 -10.70 -10.11 -16.87
CA LEU A 28 -10.65 -10.81 -15.59
C LEU A 28 -9.68 -10.06 -14.67
N ASP A 29 -10.16 -9.02 -14.02
CA ASP A 29 -9.44 -8.13 -13.11
C ASP A 29 -10.36 -7.66 -11.96
N ILE A 30 -9.88 -6.76 -11.11
CA ILE A 30 -10.66 -6.26 -9.95
C ILE A 30 -11.71 -5.21 -10.33
N ASN A 31 -11.87 -4.87 -11.60
CA ASN A 31 -12.83 -3.90 -12.14
C ASN A 31 -12.74 -2.50 -11.50
N VAL A 32 -11.55 -2.08 -11.15
CA VAL A 32 -11.31 -0.81 -10.44
C VAL A 32 -11.50 0.41 -11.33
N MET A 33 -11.38 0.25 -12.65
CA MET A 33 -11.46 1.36 -13.61
C MET A 33 -12.75 2.17 -13.47
N SER A 34 -13.88 1.48 -13.23
CA SER A 34 -15.18 2.14 -13.02
C SER A 34 -15.26 2.92 -11.69
N ALA A 35 -14.59 2.44 -10.65
CA ALA A 35 -14.49 3.15 -9.38
C ALA A 35 -13.65 4.42 -9.50
N TRP A 36 -12.60 4.39 -10.32
CA TRP A 36 -11.68 5.51 -10.52
C TRP A 36 -12.30 6.69 -11.26
N ASP A 37 -13.46 6.54 -11.89
CA ASP A 37 -14.20 7.67 -12.45
C ASP A 37 -14.63 8.67 -11.36
N ARG A 38 -14.76 8.21 -10.13
CA ARG A 38 -15.26 9.01 -8.99
C ARG A 38 -14.32 9.04 -7.80
N TYR A 39 -13.54 8.00 -7.59
CA TYR A 39 -12.74 7.79 -6.38
C TYR A 39 -11.28 7.51 -6.70
N SER A 40 -10.39 8.05 -5.89
CA SER A 40 -8.95 7.77 -5.96
C SER A 40 -8.38 7.34 -4.61
N GLY A 41 -9.22 7.32 -3.57
CA GLY A 41 -8.77 7.20 -2.18
C GLY A 41 -8.36 8.53 -1.54
N LYS A 42 -8.49 9.67 -2.24
CA LYS A 42 -8.13 10.99 -1.68
C LYS A 42 -8.89 11.28 -0.38
N GLY A 43 -8.15 11.67 0.66
CA GLY A 43 -8.69 11.95 1.99
C GLY A 43 -8.79 10.71 2.89
N VAL A 44 -8.42 9.53 2.40
CA VAL A 44 -8.38 8.29 3.19
C VAL A 44 -6.95 8.04 3.65
N ILE A 45 -6.77 7.61 4.89
CA ILE A 45 -5.50 7.10 5.44
C ILE A 45 -5.61 5.59 5.54
N VAL A 46 -4.66 4.90 4.90
CA VAL A 46 -4.55 3.44 4.90
C VAL A 46 -3.29 3.05 5.65
N ALA A 47 -3.41 2.22 6.67
CA ALA A 47 -2.26 1.57 7.28
C ALA A 47 -1.95 0.26 6.56
N VAL A 48 -0.68 0.06 6.22
CA VAL A 48 -0.14 -1.21 5.79
C VAL A 48 0.69 -1.78 6.94
N ASN A 49 0.11 -2.74 7.64
CA ASN A 49 0.72 -3.39 8.80
C ASN A 49 1.41 -4.66 8.31
N ASP A 50 2.72 -4.60 8.19
CA ASP A 50 3.50 -5.64 7.55
C ASP A 50 4.90 -5.76 8.16
N ASP A 51 5.89 -6.23 7.41
CA ASP A 51 7.29 -6.31 7.84
C ASP A 51 8.01 -4.94 7.86
N GLY A 52 7.33 -3.89 7.44
CA GLY A 52 7.84 -2.52 7.27
C GLY A 52 7.65 -2.04 5.84
N MET A 53 8.28 -0.92 5.49
CA MET A 53 8.17 -0.35 4.15
C MET A 53 9.38 0.52 3.85
N ASP A 54 9.87 0.50 2.62
CA ASP A 54 10.85 1.47 2.14
C ASP A 54 10.20 2.86 2.02
N LEU A 55 10.48 3.71 3.00
CA LEU A 55 9.92 5.06 3.06
C LEU A 55 10.54 6.03 2.04
N THR A 56 11.56 5.58 1.31
CA THR A 56 12.20 6.36 0.24
C THR A 56 11.79 5.89 -1.15
N HIS A 57 10.95 4.85 -1.24
CA HIS A 57 10.53 4.29 -2.52
C HIS A 57 9.89 5.35 -3.42
N PRO A 58 10.41 5.59 -4.63
CA PRO A 58 10.03 6.74 -5.44
C PRO A 58 8.53 6.80 -5.80
N SER A 59 7.89 5.66 -6.02
CA SER A 59 6.46 5.60 -6.35
C SER A 59 5.55 5.68 -5.12
N LEU A 60 6.08 5.59 -3.89
CA LEU A 60 5.31 5.63 -2.64
C LEU A 60 5.47 6.94 -1.90
N VAL A 61 6.64 7.56 -1.96
CA VAL A 61 7.02 8.70 -1.11
C VAL A 61 6.00 9.84 -1.14
N ALA A 62 5.37 10.09 -2.28
CA ALA A 62 4.36 11.14 -2.42
C ALA A 62 3.08 10.87 -1.58
N ASN A 63 2.81 9.61 -1.28
CA ASN A 63 1.64 9.19 -0.51
C ASN A 63 1.95 8.79 0.93
N LEU A 64 3.22 8.67 1.32
CA LEU A 64 3.60 8.25 2.67
C LEU A 64 3.43 9.38 3.69
N LEU A 65 2.87 9.03 4.84
CA LEU A 65 2.85 9.83 6.06
C LEU A 65 3.95 9.33 7.00
N THR A 66 5.19 9.66 6.69
CA THR A 66 6.37 9.11 7.38
C THR A 66 6.42 9.44 8.86
N ASN A 67 5.86 10.59 9.28
CA ASN A 67 5.77 11.02 10.67
C ASN A 67 4.77 10.20 11.50
N LEU A 68 3.89 9.44 10.86
CA LEU A 68 2.88 8.59 11.50
C LEU A 68 3.23 7.10 11.45
N THR A 69 4.35 6.73 10.82
CA THR A 69 4.83 5.34 10.80
C THR A 69 5.11 4.84 12.22
N TYR A 70 4.96 3.55 12.45
CA TYR A 70 5.17 2.96 13.77
C TYR A 70 5.79 1.56 13.69
N ASP A 71 6.47 1.18 14.77
CA ASP A 71 6.97 -0.16 15.00
C ASP A 71 6.40 -0.66 16.34
N THR A 72 5.49 -1.62 16.27
CA THR A 72 4.79 -2.12 17.46
C THR A 72 5.65 -3.04 18.32
N ALA A 73 6.69 -3.64 17.73
CA ALA A 73 7.64 -4.47 18.48
C ALA A 73 8.60 -3.61 19.32
N ARG A 74 8.96 -2.42 18.81
CA ARG A 74 9.87 -1.47 19.50
C ARG A 74 9.14 -0.36 20.23
N GLY A 75 7.82 -0.22 20.04
CA GLY A 75 7.05 0.86 20.66
C GLY A 75 7.42 2.25 20.16
N THR A 76 7.91 2.36 18.91
CA THR A 76 8.35 3.63 18.31
C THR A 76 7.37 4.12 17.26
N THR A 77 7.25 5.46 17.14
CA THR A 77 6.47 6.14 16.09
C THR A 77 7.36 7.11 15.33
N GLY A 78 7.00 7.43 14.09
CA GLY A 78 7.69 8.41 13.25
C GLY A 78 9.06 7.95 12.73
N LYS A 79 9.44 6.74 13.00
CA LYS A 79 10.65 6.13 12.44
C LYS A 79 10.23 5.09 11.42
N GLY A 80 10.58 5.39 10.18
CA GLY A 80 10.51 4.42 9.14
C GLY A 80 11.36 3.21 9.48
N PHE A 81 11.07 2.12 8.86
CA PHE A 81 11.86 0.94 9.00
C PHE A 81 13.23 1.16 8.33
N GLU A 82 14.28 1.04 9.10
CA GLU A 82 15.66 0.95 8.62
C GLU A 82 16.02 -0.54 8.48
N GLY A 83 15.57 -1.19 7.42
CA GLY A 83 15.91 -2.57 7.19
C GLY A 83 15.88 -2.91 5.70
N THR A 84 16.84 -3.70 5.27
CA THR A 84 17.02 -4.11 3.88
C THR A 84 16.07 -5.23 3.44
N ASP A 85 15.29 -5.81 4.35
CA ASP A 85 14.48 -7.01 4.12
C ASP A 85 12.96 -6.75 4.09
N ASN A 86 12.51 -5.50 3.90
CA ASN A 86 11.10 -5.11 3.94
C ASN A 86 10.45 -5.13 2.57
N SER A 87 10.79 -6.10 1.79
CA SER A 87 10.26 -6.18 0.43
C SER A 87 8.76 -6.46 0.41
N HIS A 88 8.24 -7.22 1.37
CA HIS A 88 6.83 -7.61 1.36
C HIS A 88 5.91 -6.42 1.64
N GLY A 89 6.08 -5.71 2.75
CA GLY A 89 5.26 -4.54 3.05
C GLY A 89 5.41 -3.40 2.04
N THR A 90 6.59 -3.25 1.42
CA THR A 90 6.79 -2.30 0.31
C THR A 90 5.97 -2.71 -0.91
N VAL A 91 5.94 -4.00 -1.27
CA VAL A 91 5.11 -4.52 -2.38
C VAL A 91 3.63 -4.35 -2.07
N VAL A 92 3.18 -4.72 -0.87
CA VAL A 92 1.78 -4.54 -0.44
C VAL A 92 1.39 -3.07 -0.50
N GLY A 93 2.21 -2.17 0.06
CA GLY A 93 1.99 -0.73 0.02
C GLY A 93 1.93 -0.18 -1.41
N SER A 94 2.76 -0.72 -2.29
CA SER A 94 2.76 -0.36 -3.72
C SER A 94 1.46 -0.75 -4.41
N ILE A 95 0.95 -1.94 -4.17
CA ILE A 95 -0.35 -2.38 -4.71
C ILE A 95 -1.48 -1.51 -4.17
N VAL A 96 -1.43 -1.14 -2.89
CA VAL A 96 -2.45 -0.31 -2.24
C VAL A 96 -2.42 1.12 -2.75
N GLY A 97 -1.26 1.78 -2.71
CA GLY A 97 -1.22 3.23 -2.79
C GLY A 97 -0.02 3.85 -3.49
N MET A 98 0.61 3.19 -4.49
CA MET A 98 1.50 3.91 -5.39
C MET A 98 0.80 5.15 -5.94
N ALA A 99 1.50 6.28 -5.98
CA ALA A 99 0.98 7.50 -6.59
C ALA A 99 0.68 7.25 -8.08
N GLY A 100 -0.37 7.84 -8.58
CA GLY A 100 -0.72 7.70 -9.99
C GLY A 100 -0.56 9.01 -10.76
N ASN A 101 -0.20 8.93 -12.03
CA ASN A 101 0.09 10.05 -12.92
C ASN A 101 1.31 10.89 -12.48
N ASP A 102 2.30 10.25 -11.91
CA ASP A 102 3.58 10.88 -11.58
C ASP A 102 4.72 10.47 -12.55
N GLY A 103 4.42 9.59 -13.50
CA GLY A 103 5.36 9.10 -14.52
C GLY A 103 6.37 8.10 -13.98
N ILE A 104 6.15 7.53 -12.78
CA ILE A 104 7.09 6.64 -12.09
C ILE A 104 6.38 5.33 -11.73
N GLY A 105 7.03 4.19 -12.02
CA GLY A 105 6.53 2.88 -11.60
C GLY A 105 5.14 2.55 -12.14
N GLY A 106 4.24 2.16 -11.26
CA GLY A 106 2.85 1.81 -11.57
C GLY A 106 1.85 2.63 -10.76
N VAL A 107 0.63 2.12 -10.65
CA VAL A 107 -0.49 2.80 -9.97
C VAL A 107 -1.03 1.93 -8.84
N GLY A 108 -1.25 2.50 -7.68
CA GLY A 108 -1.95 1.82 -6.58
C GLY A 108 -3.46 1.81 -6.78
N VAL A 109 -4.14 0.83 -6.20
CA VAL A 109 -5.61 0.74 -6.23
C VAL A 109 -6.24 2.01 -5.68
N ALA A 110 -5.69 2.55 -4.60
CA ALA A 110 -6.07 3.81 -3.98
C ALA A 110 -4.97 4.87 -4.16
N TYR A 111 -4.61 5.17 -5.41
CA TYR A 111 -3.45 5.99 -5.79
C TYR A 111 -3.45 7.42 -5.23
N GLY A 112 -4.56 7.89 -4.68
CA GLY A 112 -4.69 9.20 -4.03
C GLY A 112 -4.83 9.11 -2.50
N ALA A 113 -4.82 7.91 -1.91
CA ALA A 113 -4.84 7.73 -0.47
C ALA A 113 -3.47 8.09 0.16
N LYS A 114 -3.47 8.32 1.46
CA LYS A 114 -2.24 8.43 2.24
C LYS A 114 -1.95 7.10 2.94
N ILE A 115 -0.67 6.74 2.98
CA ILE A 115 -0.20 5.46 3.51
C ILE A 115 0.59 5.70 4.80
N VAL A 116 0.26 4.92 5.81
CA VAL A 116 1.04 4.77 7.04
C VAL A 116 1.65 3.38 7.06
N ALA A 117 2.94 3.29 7.18
CA ALA A 117 3.63 2.01 7.31
C ALA A 117 3.69 1.60 8.79
N GLY A 118 3.26 0.37 9.09
CA GLY A 118 3.35 -0.25 10.39
C GLY A 118 4.21 -1.51 10.36
N VAL A 119 5.23 -1.58 11.22
CA VAL A 119 5.92 -2.85 11.49
C VAL A 119 5.07 -3.65 12.46
N ALA A 120 4.43 -4.69 11.95
CA ALA A 120 3.45 -5.51 12.65
C ALA A 120 3.71 -7.02 12.52
N ILE A 121 4.82 -7.41 11.90
CA ILE A 121 5.26 -8.80 11.79
C ILE A 121 6.60 -8.96 12.52
N GLY A 122 6.74 -10.04 13.25
CA GLY A 122 7.99 -10.38 13.95
C GLY A 122 7.80 -10.75 15.41
N LYS A 123 8.92 -10.96 16.11
CA LYS A 123 8.90 -11.28 17.53
C LYS A 123 8.41 -10.08 18.35
N GLY A 124 7.48 -10.33 19.24
CA GLY A 124 6.92 -9.29 20.12
C GLY A 124 5.70 -8.56 19.55
N LEU A 125 5.12 -9.08 18.49
CA LEU A 125 3.88 -8.52 17.92
C LEU A 125 2.78 -8.41 18.98
N ASN A 126 2.20 -7.22 19.07
CA ASN A 126 1.05 -6.94 19.91
C ASN A 126 -0.06 -6.29 19.06
N TYR A 127 -1.09 -7.06 18.75
CA TYR A 127 -2.22 -6.60 17.93
C TYR A 127 -2.97 -5.41 18.54
N ALA A 128 -3.02 -5.32 19.87
CA ALA A 128 -3.63 -4.17 20.53
C ALA A 128 -2.82 -2.89 20.24
N ASN A 129 -1.49 -2.98 20.23
CA ASN A 129 -0.64 -1.85 19.89
C ASN A 129 -0.80 -1.44 18.41
N VAL A 130 -0.99 -2.40 17.50
CA VAL A 130 -1.30 -2.10 16.08
C VAL A 130 -2.61 -1.33 15.99
N ALA A 131 -3.66 -1.78 16.67
CA ALA A 131 -4.97 -1.11 16.68
C ALA A 131 -4.88 0.31 17.25
N LEU A 132 -4.16 0.49 18.38
CA LEU A 132 -3.96 1.79 19.01
C LEU A 132 -3.15 2.74 18.11
N ALA A 133 -2.11 2.25 17.43
CA ALA A 133 -1.32 3.03 16.51
C ALA A 133 -2.16 3.48 15.28
N ASN A 134 -2.97 2.58 14.73
CA ASN A 134 -3.90 2.90 13.66
C ASN A 134 -4.89 3.98 14.08
N LEU A 135 -5.47 3.86 15.27
CA LEU A 135 -6.40 4.85 15.82
C LEU A 135 -5.72 6.21 16.00
N ALA A 136 -4.53 6.24 16.58
CA ALA A 136 -3.75 7.47 16.81
C ALA A 136 -3.35 8.16 15.48
N ALA A 137 -3.10 7.39 14.43
CA ALA A 137 -2.77 7.90 13.09
C ALA A 137 -4.01 8.31 12.28
N GLY A 138 -5.23 8.16 12.80
CA GLY A 138 -6.47 8.48 12.08
C GLY A 138 -6.73 7.55 10.89
N VAL A 139 -6.29 6.30 10.98
CA VAL A 139 -6.42 5.31 9.91
C VAL A 139 -7.87 4.93 9.68
N SER A 140 -8.29 4.94 8.43
CA SER A 140 -9.64 4.53 8.01
C SER A 140 -9.68 3.08 7.54
N VAL A 141 -8.57 2.57 6.99
CA VAL A 141 -8.45 1.20 6.46
C VAL A 141 -7.15 0.59 6.95
N SER A 142 -7.22 -0.61 7.49
CA SER A 142 -6.05 -1.39 7.94
C SER A 142 -5.86 -2.60 7.03
N VAL A 143 -4.71 -2.67 6.37
CA VAL A 143 -4.30 -3.77 5.50
C VAL A 143 -3.32 -4.65 6.25
N ASN A 144 -3.60 -5.95 6.33
CA ASN A 144 -2.83 -6.94 7.06
C ASN A 144 -2.65 -8.17 6.18
N SER A 145 -1.57 -8.18 5.38
CA SER A 145 -1.31 -9.23 4.37
C SER A 145 -0.45 -10.37 4.93
N TRP A 146 -0.80 -10.86 6.10
CA TRP A 146 -0.11 -11.92 6.82
C TRP A 146 -1.08 -12.76 7.66
N GLY A 147 -0.61 -13.89 8.15
CA GLY A 147 -1.38 -14.76 9.02
C GLY A 147 -0.47 -15.62 9.88
N VAL A 148 -1.06 -16.33 10.84
CA VAL A 148 -0.37 -17.38 11.59
C VAL A 148 -0.31 -18.63 10.73
N GLY A 149 0.88 -19.26 10.63
CA GLY A 149 1.00 -20.58 10.01
C GLY A 149 0.08 -21.56 10.74
N ALA A 150 -0.60 -22.42 9.99
CA ALA A 150 -1.21 -23.60 10.57
C ALA A 150 -0.06 -24.54 10.99
N ASP A 151 0.09 -24.78 12.28
CA ASP A 151 0.95 -25.84 12.82
C ASP A 151 0.40 -27.22 12.47
#